data_566cbc2bf6f1ab9003b55de1d10fde99
#
_entry.id   566cbc2bf6f1ab9003b55de1d10fde99
#
_cell.length_a   1.000
_cell.length_b   1.000
_cell.length_c   1.000
_cell.angle_alpha   90.00
_cell.angle_beta   90.00
_cell.angle_gamma   90.00
#
_symmetry.space_group_name_H-M   'P 1'
#
loop_
_entity.id
_entity.type
_entity.pdbx_description
1 polymer ?
#
loop_
_entity_poly.entity_id
_entity_poly.type
_entity_poly.pdbx_seq_one_letter_code
_entity_poly.pdbx_strand_id
1 'polypeptide(L)'
;DVAPSRGLGDVYKRQIAENGKEFDAEYILNSKGVPVCDSCGGQIKPDVVLYEEGLNQQTLEDAVYYISHADMLIIGGTSLAVYPAAGLIDYYRGNKLVLINKSTTSMDSRADLLIQAGLGEVFGQVRV
;
A
#
# COMPACT_ATOMS: atom_id res chain seq x y z
N ASP A 1 8.38 13.74 14.48
CA ASP A 1 7.94 12.45 15.01
C ASP A 1 7.61 11.54 13.84
N VAL A 2 8.57 10.74 13.41
CA VAL A 2 8.32 9.76 12.35
C VAL A 2 7.52 8.64 13.00
N ALA A 3 6.24 8.56 12.69
CA ALA A 3 5.44 7.40 13.08
C ALA A 3 6.17 6.14 12.62
N PRO A 4 6.35 5.13 13.48
CA PRO A 4 7.01 3.90 13.07
C PRO A 4 6.28 3.36 11.83
N SER A 5 7.05 3.01 10.81
CA SER A 5 6.53 2.39 9.58
C SER A 5 5.63 1.22 9.99
N ARG A 6 4.34 1.42 9.92
CA ARG A 6 3.37 0.34 10.10
C ARG A 6 3.48 -0.51 8.85
N GLY A 7 4.07 -1.70 8.97
CA GLY A 7 4.19 -2.63 7.87
C GLY A 7 2.83 -2.92 7.23
N LEU A 8 2.81 -3.36 6.00
CA LEU A 8 1.60 -3.70 5.23
C LEU A 8 0.61 -4.58 6.02
N GLY A 9 1.10 -5.40 6.96
CA GLY A 9 0.27 -6.20 7.84
C GLY A 9 -0.65 -5.41 8.78
N ASP A 10 -0.30 -4.19 9.14
CA ASP A 10 -1.13 -3.36 10.03
C ASP A 10 -2.30 -2.70 9.30
N VAL A 11 -2.15 -2.38 8.02
CA VAL A 11 -3.22 -1.81 7.19
C VAL A 11 -4.39 -2.80 7.06
N TYR A 12 -4.12 -4.08 6.84
CA TYR A 12 -5.15 -5.11 6.73
C TYR A 12 -5.78 -5.50 8.08
N LYS A 13 -5.13 -5.17 9.18
CA LYS A 13 -5.64 -5.46 10.54
C LYS A 13 -6.53 -4.35 11.07
N ARG A 14 -6.39 -3.14 10.55
CA ARG A 14 -7.16 -1.99 11.01
C ARG A 14 -8.60 -2.08 10.50
N GLN A 15 -9.53 -1.93 11.43
CA GLN A 15 -10.96 -1.88 11.16
C GLN A 15 -11.46 -0.50 11.59
N ILE A 16 -12.38 0.07 10.84
CA ILE A 16 -12.83 1.44 11.07
C ILE A 16 -14.35 1.53 11.05
N ALA A 17 -14.91 2.33 11.95
CA ALA A 17 -16.32 2.70 11.95
C ALA A 17 -16.55 4.02 11.19
N GLU A 18 -17.80 4.33 10.89
CA GLU A 18 -18.19 5.58 10.19
C GLU A 18 -17.71 6.86 10.89
N ASN A 19 -17.63 6.86 12.22
CA ASN A 19 -17.12 7.98 13.01
C ASN A 19 -15.58 8.05 13.08
N GLY A 20 -14.87 7.19 12.35
CA GLY A 20 -13.41 7.15 12.33
C GLY A 20 -12.76 6.39 13.49
N LYS A 21 -13.54 5.80 14.42
CA LYS A 21 -12.98 4.99 15.50
C LYS A 21 -12.37 3.71 14.94
N GLU A 22 -11.13 3.44 15.34
CA GLU A 22 -10.38 2.25 14.92
C GLU A 22 -10.61 1.08 15.89
N PHE A 23 -10.62 -0.13 15.34
CA PHE A 23 -10.78 -1.40 16.05
C PHE A 23 -9.72 -2.38 15.59
N ASP A 24 -9.32 -3.27 16.47
CA ASP A 24 -8.41 -4.36 16.15
C ASP A 24 -9.15 -5.63 15.67
N ALA A 25 -8.38 -6.58 15.18
CA ALA A 25 -8.94 -7.85 14.71
C ALA A 25 -9.58 -8.66 15.84
N GLU A 26 -9.11 -8.51 17.08
CA GLU A 26 -9.66 -9.23 18.23
C GLU A 26 -11.09 -8.79 18.55
N TYR A 27 -11.35 -7.49 18.47
CA TYR A 27 -12.71 -6.95 18.61
C TYR A 27 -13.68 -7.59 17.61
N ILE A 28 -13.24 -7.72 16.35
CA ILE A 28 -14.06 -8.32 15.28
C ILE A 28 -14.32 -9.80 15.52
N LEU A 29 -13.27 -10.55 15.89
CA LEU A 29 -13.37 -12.00 16.16
C LEU A 29 -14.30 -12.31 17.34
N ASN A 30 -14.37 -11.42 18.32
CA ASN A 30 -15.26 -11.57 19.49
C ASN A 30 -16.68 -11.03 19.25
N SER A 31 -16.95 -10.40 18.12
CA SER A 31 -18.27 -9.88 17.77
C SER A 31 -19.24 -11.01 17.41
N LYS A 32 -20.48 -10.89 17.87
CA LYS A 32 -21.55 -11.80 17.49
C LYS A 32 -22.34 -11.20 16.32
N GLY A 33 -22.14 -11.74 15.12
CA GLY A 33 -22.79 -11.22 13.91
C GLY A 33 -21.98 -10.09 13.24
N VAL A 34 -22.69 -9.10 12.66
CA VAL A 34 -22.03 -7.95 12.02
C VAL A 34 -21.41 -7.06 13.09
N PRO A 35 -20.08 -6.81 13.03
CA PRO A 35 -19.42 -5.94 14.00
C PRO A 35 -19.95 -4.50 13.94
N VAL A 36 -20.25 -3.94 15.09
CA VAL A 36 -20.75 -2.55 15.22
C VAL A 36 -19.90 -1.75 16.20
N CYS A 37 -19.80 -0.48 15.95
CA CYS A 37 -19.08 0.45 16.81
C CYS A 37 -19.80 0.62 18.15
N ASP A 38 -19.07 0.51 19.23
CA ASP A 38 -19.57 0.69 20.60
C ASP A 38 -19.96 2.16 20.92
N SER A 39 -19.49 3.12 20.12
CA SER A 39 -19.73 4.54 20.33
C SER A 39 -20.86 5.10 19.45
N CYS A 40 -20.95 4.70 18.19
CA CYS A 40 -21.95 5.24 17.26
C CYS A 40 -22.96 4.20 16.75
N GLY A 41 -22.75 2.90 17.02
CA GLY A 41 -23.60 1.82 16.53
C GLY A 41 -23.47 1.54 15.03
N GLY A 42 -22.65 2.31 14.30
CA GLY A 42 -22.39 2.11 12.89
C GLY A 42 -21.61 0.82 12.62
N GLN A 43 -21.73 0.26 11.42
CA GLN A 43 -20.98 -0.93 11.03
C GLN A 43 -19.48 -0.66 11.00
N ILE A 44 -18.71 -1.65 11.39
CA ILE A 44 -17.25 -1.63 11.28
C ILE A 44 -16.87 -2.34 10.00
N LYS A 45 -16.00 -1.72 9.19
CA LYS A 45 -15.44 -2.30 7.98
C LYS A 45 -13.92 -2.33 8.04
N PRO A 46 -13.25 -3.22 7.27
CA PRO A 46 -11.80 -3.11 7.07
C PRO A 46 -11.44 -1.72 6.52
N ASP A 47 -10.35 -1.14 7.02
CA ASP A 47 -9.82 0.13 6.52
C ASP A 47 -9.06 -0.10 5.20
N VAL A 48 -9.80 -0.49 4.18
CA VAL A 48 -9.32 -0.76 2.83
C VAL A 48 -10.18 -0.01 1.83
N VAL A 49 -9.59 0.41 0.73
CA VAL A 49 -10.32 0.99 -0.39
C VAL A 49 -10.86 -0.16 -1.24
N LEU A 50 -12.16 -0.22 -1.38
CA LEU A 50 -12.85 -1.21 -2.19
C LEU A 50 -12.93 -0.75 -3.66
N TYR A 51 -13.33 -1.67 -4.55
CA TYR A 51 -13.65 -1.31 -5.93
C TYR A 51 -14.75 -0.25 -5.96
N GLU A 52 -14.63 0.72 -6.87
CA GLU A 52 -15.53 1.88 -7.02
C GLU A 52 -15.42 2.94 -5.91
N GLU A 53 -14.65 2.69 -4.86
CA GLU A 53 -14.29 3.73 -3.88
C GLU A 53 -13.12 4.57 -4.39
N GLY A 54 -13.21 5.89 -4.25
CA GLY A 54 -12.13 6.81 -4.55
C GLY A 54 -10.96 6.67 -3.57
N LEU A 55 -9.74 6.76 -4.07
CA LEU A 55 -8.57 6.86 -3.21
C LEU A 55 -8.58 8.19 -2.45
N ASN A 56 -7.98 8.19 -1.26
CA ASN A 56 -7.81 9.42 -0.50
C ASN A 56 -6.94 10.41 -1.29
N GLN A 57 -7.47 11.61 -1.56
CA GLN A 57 -6.82 12.63 -2.37
C GLN A 57 -5.47 13.06 -1.80
N GLN A 58 -5.40 13.31 -0.49
CA GLN A 58 -4.15 13.69 0.18
C GLN A 58 -3.08 12.61 0.04
N THR A 59 -3.47 11.33 0.22
CA THR A 59 -2.53 10.21 0.04
C THR A 59 -1.97 10.14 -1.38
N LEU A 60 -2.79 10.43 -2.39
CA LEU A 60 -2.34 10.48 -3.79
C LEU A 60 -1.38 11.64 -4.04
N GLU A 61 -1.70 12.83 -3.53
CA GLU A 61 -0.86 14.01 -3.67
C GLU A 61 0.50 13.81 -2.98
N ASP A 62 0.51 13.26 -1.78
CA ASP A 62 1.73 12.93 -1.05
C ASP A 62 2.57 11.87 -1.81
N ALA A 63 1.92 10.84 -2.35
CA ALA A 63 2.61 9.82 -3.15
C ALA A 63 3.26 10.42 -4.40
N VAL A 64 2.55 11.27 -5.14
CA VAL A 64 3.09 11.99 -6.31
C VAL A 64 4.27 12.87 -5.91
N TYR A 65 4.14 13.59 -4.80
CA TYR A 65 5.22 14.44 -4.30
C TYR A 65 6.48 13.62 -3.99
N TYR A 66 6.38 12.57 -3.19
CA TYR A 66 7.54 11.75 -2.82
C TYR A 66 8.15 11.02 -4.02
N ILE A 67 7.34 10.46 -4.90
CA ILE A 67 7.81 9.76 -6.11
C ILE A 67 8.56 10.73 -7.03
N SER A 68 8.04 11.93 -7.24
CA SER A 68 8.66 12.92 -8.12
C SER A 68 9.97 13.50 -7.60
N HIS A 69 10.22 13.42 -6.28
CA HIS A 69 11.42 13.92 -5.61
C HIS A 69 12.38 12.81 -5.16
N ALA A 70 12.04 11.55 -5.42
CA ALA A 70 12.88 10.43 -5.01
C ALA A 70 14.13 10.30 -5.88
N ASP A 71 15.29 10.07 -5.27
CA ASP A 71 16.54 9.74 -5.97
C ASP A 71 16.52 8.34 -6.57
N MET A 72 15.75 7.44 -5.96
CA MET A 72 15.53 6.07 -6.40
C MET A 72 14.09 5.67 -6.12
N LEU A 73 13.46 5.02 -7.08
CA LEU A 73 12.13 4.41 -6.91
C LEU A 73 12.24 2.90 -6.98
N ILE A 74 11.85 2.23 -5.90
CA ILE A 74 11.77 0.76 -5.86
C ILE A 74 10.31 0.35 -5.87
N ILE A 75 9.93 -0.43 -6.87
CA ILE A 75 8.58 -0.99 -7.00
C ILE A 75 8.69 -2.50 -6.82
N GLY A 76 7.90 -3.05 -5.92
CA GLY A 76 7.99 -4.47 -5.61
C GLY A 76 6.66 -5.16 -5.35
N GLY A 77 6.55 -6.42 -5.80
CA GLY A 77 5.42 -7.30 -5.50
C GLY A 77 4.09 -6.86 -6.09
N THR A 78 4.10 -6.17 -7.23
CA THR A 78 2.87 -5.70 -7.89
C THR A 78 2.89 -6.00 -9.38
N SER A 79 1.71 -6.28 -9.95
CA SER A 79 1.55 -6.48 -11.40
C SER A 79 1.60 -5.17 -12.19
N LEU A 80 1.51 -4.01 -11.53
CA LEU A 80 1.38 -2.69 -12.15
C LEU A 80 0.20 -2.60 -13.15
N ALA A 81 -0.89 -3.30 -12.86
CA ALA A 81 -2.07 -3.38 -13.71
C ALA A 81 -3.28 -2.60 -13.15
N VAL A 82 -3.27 -2.24 -11.87
CA VAL A 82 -4.39 -1.59 -11.18
C VAL A 82 -4.20 -0.08 -11.12
N TYR A 83 -5.06 0.65 -11.79
CA TYR A 83 -5.08 2.11 -11.79
C TYR A 83 -6.02 2.64 -10.69
N PRO A 84 -5.73 3.84 -10.11
CA PRO A 84 -4.70 4.81 -10.53
C PRO A 84 -3.29 4.51 -9.99
N ALA A 85 -3.11 3.57 -9.08
CA ALA A 85 -1.82 3.31 -8.42
C ALA A 85 -0.70 2.95 -9.42
N ALA A 86 -1.00 2.16 -10.46
CA ALA A 86 -0.04 1.81 -11.50
C ALA A 86 0.49 3.03 -12.28
N GLY A 87 -0.31 4.09 -12.38
CA GLY A 87 0.07 5.34 -13.05
C GLY A 87 1.05 6.21 -12.24
N LEU A 88 1.24 5.94 -10.95
CA LEU A 88 2.17 6.71 -10.12
C LEU A 88 3.63 6.61 -10.59
N ILE A 89 3.99 5.54 -11.27
CA ILE A 89 5.33 5.37 -11.87
C ILE A 89 5.67 6.51 -12.85
N ASP A 90 4.67 7.11 -13.50
CA ASP A 90 4.86 8.16 -14.50
C ASP A 90 5.33 9.49 -13.89
N TYR A 91 5.19 9.66 -12.60
CA TYR A 91 5.68 10.84 -11.88
C TYR A 91 7.16 10.74 -11.49
N TYR A 92 7.76 9.56 -11.57
CA TYR A 92 9.19 9.40 -11.28
C TYR A 92 10.05 10.06 -12.37
N ARG A 93 10.98 10.90 -11.96
CA ARG A 93 11.84 11.72 -12.84
C ARG A 93 13.31 11.30 -12.81
N GLY A 94 13.67 10.37 -11.93
CA GLY A 94 15.04 9.90 -11.78
C GLY A 94 15.45 8.83 -12.80
N ASN A 95 16.64 8.30 -12.60
CA ASN A 95 17.27 7.27 -13.42
C ASN A 95 17.67 6.02 -12.62
N LYS A 96 16.97 5.77 -11.53
CA LYS A 96 17.17 4.58 -10.67
C LYS A 96 15.83 3.94 -10.35
N LEU A 97 15.14 3.50 -11.38
CA LEU A 97 13.90 2.75 -11.25
C LEU A 97 14.22 1.27 -11.10
N VAL A 98 13.96 0.73 -9.92
CA VAL A 98 14.15 -0.69 -9.60
C VAL A 98 12.80 -1.38 -9.56
N LEU A 99 12.63 -2.45 -10.32
CA LEU A 99 11.43 -3.26 -10.32
C LEU A 99 11.75 -4.68 -9.84
N ILE A 100 11.11 -5.08 -8.74
CA ILE A 100 11.28 -6.40 -8.13
C ILE A 100 9.95 -7.12 -8.15
N ASN A 101 9.82 -8.14 -8.99
CA ASN A 101 8.59 -8.92 -9.07
C ASN A 101 8.88 -10.34 -9.55
N LYS A 102 8.11 -11.32 -9.08
CA LYS A 102 8.26 -12.72 -9.52
C LYS A 102 7.84 -12.93 -10.97
N SER A 103 6.82 -12.22 -11.40
CA SER A 103 6.26 -12.31 -12.75
C SER A 103 6.61 -11.07 -13.56
N THR A 104 6.61 -11.20 -14.87
CA THR A 104 6.77 -10.07 -15.78
C THR A 104 5.62 -9.09 -15.65
N THR A 105 5.92 -7.81 -15.86
CA THR A 105 4.93 -6.72 -15.87
C THR A 105 5.01 -5.94 -17.18
N SER A 106 3.97 -5.18 -17.50
CA SER A 106 3.96 -4.28 -18.65
C SER A 106 4.99 -3.14 -18.55
N MET A 107 5.55 -2.92 -17.37
CA MET A 107 6.49 -1.83 -17.08
C MET A 107 7.95 -2.28 -16.98
N ASP A 108 8.24 -3.57 -17.21
CA ASP A 108 9.60 -4.14 -17.08
C ASP A 108 10.62 -3.39 -17.95
N SER A 109 10.24 -2.97 -19.15
CA SER A 109 11.08 -2.22 -20.08
C SER A 109 11.45 -0.81 -19.61
N ARG A 110 10.76 -0.27 -18.60
CA ARG A 110 11.04 1.05 -18.01
C ARG A 110 12.04 1.00 -16.87
N ALA A 111 12.26 -0.19 -16.31
CA ALA A 111 13.15 -0.36 -15.17
C ALA A 111 14.63 -0.22 -15.58
N ASP A 112 15.39 0.57 -14.82
CA ASP A 112 16.85 0.60 -14.93
C ASP A 112 17.48 -0.67 -14.35
N LEU A 113 16.80 -1.27 -13.35
CA LEU A 113 17.15 -2.56 -12.78
C LEU A 113 15.89 -3.41 -12.59
N LEU A 114 15.85 -4.54 -13.28
CA LEU A 114 14.77 -5.55 -13.15
C LEU A 114 15.29 -6.76 -12.39
N ILE A 115 14.61 -7.14 -11.30
CA ILE A 115 14.92 -8.32 -10.49
C ILE A 115 13.70 -9.23 -10.46
N GLN A 116 13.78 -10.37 -11.11
CA GLN A 116 12.70 -11.37 -11.12
C GLN A 116 12.87 -12.35 -9.94
N ALA A 117 12.50 -11.90 -8.76
CA ALA A 117 12.58 -12.69 -7.52
C ALA A 117 11.54 -12.23 -6.50
N GLY A 118 11.43 -12.97 -5.40
CA GLY A 118 10.60 -12.57 -4.26
C GLY A 118 11.21 -11.41 -3.47
N LEU A 119 10.39 -10.45 -3.02
CA LEU A 119 10.87 -9.30 -2.24
C LEU A 119 11.69 -9.70 -1.01
N GLY A 120 11.21 -10.69 -0.23
CA GLY A 120 11.92 -11.17 0.95
C GLY A 120 13.29 -11.78 0.63
N GLU A 121 13.42 -12.45 -0.51
CA GLU A 121 14.68 -13.00 -0.98
C GLU A 121 15.67 -11.88 -1.35
N VAL A 122 15.19 -10.87 -2.08
CA VAL A 122 16.03 -9.75 -2.51
C VAL A 122 16.48 -8.92 -1.31
N PHE A 123 15.54 -8.48 -0.48
CA PHE A 123 15.87 -7.62 0.67
C PHE A 123 16.63 -8.36 1.77
N GLY A 124 16.48 -9.69 1.88
CA GLY A 124 17.27 -10.50 2.80
C GLY A 124 18.78 -10.53 2.48
N GLN A 125 19.18 -10.15 1.25
CA GLN A 125 20.57 -10.09 0.81
C GLN A 125 21.15 -8.66 0.88
N VAL A 126 20.31 -7.64 1.07
CA VAL A 126 20.78 -6.26 1.21
C VAL A 126 21.48 -6.10 2.56
N ARG A 127 22.71 -5.62 2.52
CA ARG A 127 23.51 -5.26 3.70
C ARG A 127 23.60 -3.74 3.77
N VAL A 128 23.25 -3.20 4.89
CA VAL A 128 23.36 -1.77 5.21
C VAL A 128 24.58 -1.56 6.10
#